data_8d36b4ad64cf38f45177c96964753a94
#
_entry.id   8d36b4ad64cf38f45177c96964753a94
#
_cell.length_a   1.000
_cell.length_b   1.000
_cell.length_c   1.000
_cell.angle_alpha   90.00
_cell.angle_beta   90.00
_cell.angle_gamma   90.00
#
_symmetry.space_group_name_H-M   'P 1'
#
loop_
_entity.id
_entity.type
_entity.pdbx_description
1 polymer ?
#
loop_
_entity_poly.entity_id
_entity_poly.type
_entity_poly.pdbx_seq_one_letter_code
_entity_poly.pdbx_strand_id
1 'polypeptide(L)'
;MTTLRLQKYMSECGICSRRHAEEAIARGDVIVNGTAAIIGQSIDPEKDTIEYAGQMVKRDEKRVYYAMNKPRGIETTCAQKGGESIVDIIDAPTRVFPIGRLDKDSSGLILLTNDGRITHRLLHPSFEHEKEYLVTVYGKITDIALQSLSSGVRYAITEGPKTPLK
;
A
#
# COMPACT_ATOMS: atom_id res chain seq x y z
N MET A 1 4.77 12.01 24.23
CA MET A 1 5.87 11.84 23.26
C MET A 1 5.42 10.84 22.23
N THR A 2 5.30 11.22 20.97
CA THR A 2 4.80 10.33 19.92
C THR A 2 5.99 9.72 19.20
N THR A 3 6.42 8.54 19.64
CA THR A 3 7.48 7.82 18.94
C THR A 3 6.94 7.12 17.70
N LEU A 4 7.71 7.11 16.63
CA LEU A 4 7.38 6.53 15.34
C LEU A 4 8.49 5.58 14.89
N ARG A 5 8.15 4.45 14.28
CA ARG A 5 9.15 3.57 13.66
C ARG A 5 9.86 4.32 12.53
N LEU A 6 11.20 4.25 12.50
CA LEU A 6 12.03 4.97 11.53
C LEU A 6 11.63 4.68 10.08
N GLN A 7 11.43 3.40 9.70
CA GLN A 7 10.99 3.05 8.36
C GLN A 7 9.60 3.60 8.00
N LYS A 8 8.74 3.78 9.00
CA LYS A 8 7.43 4.42 8.80
C LYS A 8 7.60 5.90 8.55
N TYR A 9 8.44 6.58 9.32
CA TYR A 9 8.76 8.00 9.15
C TYR A 9 9.34 8.28 7.75
N MET A 10 10.36 7.53 7.33
CA MET A 10 10.95 7.67 5.99
C MET A 10 9.93 7.48 4.87
N SER A 11 9.01 6.54 5.05
CA SER A 11 7.92 6.32 4.09
C SER A 11 6.88 7.46 4.09
N GLU A 12 6.58 8.04 5.25
CA GLU A 12 5.69 9.22 5.37
C GLU A 12 6.33 10.49 4.82
N CYS A 13 7.66 10.57 4.81
CA CYS A 13 8.43 11.63 4.17
C CYS A 13 8.57 11.46 2.65
N GLY A 14 7.97 10.43 2.06
CA GLY A 14 8.03 10.20 0.62
C GLY A 14 9.34 9.61 0.09
N ILE A 15 10.32 9.32 0.97
CA ILE A 15 11.65 8.85 0.58
C ILE A 15 11.59 7.50 -0.12
N CYS A 16 10.94 6.49 0.50
CA CYS A 16 10.87 5.15 -0.05
C CYS A 16 9.74 4.32 0.59
N SER A 17 9.57 3.06 0.20
CA SER A 17 8.67 2.14 0.90
C SER A 17 9.26 1.73 2.26
N ARG A 18 8.42 1.30 3.21
CA ARG A 18 8.89 0.82 4.51
C ARG A 18 9.91 -0.31 4.39
N ARG A 19 9.71 -1.26 3.45
CA ARG A 19 10.65 -2.36 3.19
C ARG A 19 11.99 -1.85 2.66
N HIS A 20 11.93 -0.93 1.71
CA HIS A 20 13.17 -0.33 1.19
C HIS A 20 13.91 0.50 2.25
N ALA A 21 13.17 1.18 3.15
CA ALA A 21 13.77 1.84 4.31
C ALA A 21 14.47 0.85 5.26
N GLU A 22 13.88 -0.32 5.52
CA GLU A 22 14.52 -1.37 6.33
C GLU A 22 15.79 -1.91 5.66
N GLU A 23 15.77 -2.10 4.35
CA GLU A 23 16.97 -2.48 3.58
C GLU A 23 18.06 -1.40 3.64
N ALA A 24 17.68 -0.13 3.52
CA ALA A 24 18.62 1.00 3.64
C ALA A 24 19.21 1.12 5.06
N ILE A 25 18.41 0.90 6.09
CA ILE A 25 18.87 0.85 7.48
C ILE A 25 19.85 -0.30 7.67
N ALA A 26 19.54 -1.48 7.15
CA ALA A 26 20.43 -2.65 7.24
C ALA A 26 21.78 -2.44 6.55
N ARG A 27 21.82 -1.65 5.46
CA ARG A 27 23.07 -1.30 4.76
C ARG A 27 23.87 -0.20 5.45
N GLY A 28 23.28 0.51 6.45
CA GLY A 28 23.92 1.63 7.12
C GLY A 28 23.77 2.96 6.38
N ASP A 29 22.87 3.05 5.38
CA ASP A 29 22.64 4.25 4.58
C ASP A 29 21.82 5.33 5.34
N VAL A 30 21.30 5.00 6.53
CA VAL A 30 20.45 5.87 7.34
C VAL A 30 21.13 6.23 8.64
N ILE A 31 21.21 7.53 8.91
CA ILE A 31 21.80 8.08 10.12
C ILE A 31 20.72 8.73 10.97
N VAL A 32 20.72 8.51 12.27
CA VAL A 32 19.85 9.18 13.24
C VAL A 32 20.72 9.85 14.29
N ASN A 33 20.60 11.17 14.42
CA ASN A 33 21.39 11.97 15.37
C ASN A 33 22.91 11.72 15.24
N GLY A 34 23.40 11.62 14.01
CA GLY A 34 24.83 11.38 13.72
C GLY A 34 25.31 9.95 13.91
N THR A 35 24.42 9.01 14.24
CA THR A 35 24.77 7.58 14.43
C THR A 35 24.00 6.70 13.45
N ALA A 36 24.64 5.64 12.93
CA ALA A 36 23.99 4.70 12.03
C ALA A 36 22.75 4.06 12.69
N ALA A 37 21.63 4.11 11.98
CA ALA A 37 20.37 3.56 12.47
C ALA A 37 20.37 2.04 12.51
N ILE A 38 19.56 1.47 13.40
CA ILE A 38 19.38 0.03 13.53
C ILE A 38 17.95 -0.39 13.14
N ILE A 39 17.79 -1.62 12.65
CA ILE A 39 16.47 -2.17 12.30
C ILE A 39 15.55 -2.15 13.52
N GLY A 40 14.31 -1.69 13.31
CA GLY A 40 13.32 -1.60 14.38
C GLY A 40 13.44 -0.36 15.27
N GLN A 41 14.37 0.55 14.99
CA GLN A 41 14.53 1.79 15.71
C GLN A 41 13.26 2.65 15.66
N SER A 42 12.94 3.28 16.80
CA SER A 42 11.91 4.30 16.90
C SER A 42 12.55 5.67 17.08
N ILE A 43 11.93 6.69 16.53
CA ILE A 43 12.39 8.08 16.59
C ILE A 43 11.27 9.00 17.09
N ASP A 44 11.65 10.15 17.61
CA ASP A 44 10.78 11.30 17.86
C ASP A 44 10.91 12.27 16.66
N PRO A 45 9.90 12.37 15.76
CA PRO A 45 10.01 13.21 14.56
C PRO A 45 10.26 14.71 14.82
N GLU A 46 10.00 15.18 16.05
CA GLU A 46 10.17 16.59 16.41
C GLU A 46 11.57 16.90 16.97
N LYS A 47 12.31 15.86 17.38
CA LYS A 47 13.60 16.02 18.06
C LYS A 47 14.75 15.38 17.32
N ASP A 48 14.49 14.23 16.68
CA ASP A 48 15.54 13.45 16.04
C ASP A 48 15.81 13.94 14.62
N THR A 49 17.06 14.04 14.28
CA THR A 49 17.54 14.35 12.94
C THR A 49 17.79 13.05 12.18
N ILE A 50 17.20 12.93 11.00
CA ILE A 50 17.35 11.74 10.15
C ILE A 50 18.01 12.15 8.84
N GLU A 51 19.02 11.39 8.44
CA GLU A 51 19.71 11.53 7.16
C GLU A 51 19.62 10.22 6.39
N TYR A 52 19.42 10.31 5.09
CA TYR A 52 19.45 9.19 4.18
C TYR A 52 20.31 9.54 2.95
N ALA A 53 21.29 8.69 2.65
CA ALA A 53 22.25 8.92 1.57
C ALA A 53 22.89 10.33 1.62
N GLY A 54 23.22 10.82 2.81
CA GLY A 54 23.83 12.14 3.03
C GLY A 54 22.89 13.34 2.93
N GLN A 55 21.58 13.11 2.81
CA GLN A 55 20.57 14.18 2.75
C GLN A 55 19.63 14.12 3.95
N MET A 56 19.31 15.31 4.50
CA MET A 56 18.33 15.41 5.58
C MET A 56 16.94 15.02 5.14
N VAL A 57 16.33 14.08 5.85
CA VAL A 57 14.94 13.65 5.65
C VAL A 57 14.00 14.66 6.28
N LYS A 58 13.24 15.37 5.47
CA LYS A 58 12.22 16.32 5.92
C LYS A 58 10.84 15.79 5.57
N ARG A 59 9.89 15.99 6.48
CA ARG A 59 8.50 15.65 6.23
C ARG A 59 7.89 16.66 5.26
N ASP A 60 7.37 16.17 4.14
CA ASP A 60 6.46 16.96 3.32
C ASP A 60 5.10 17.02 4.03
N GLU A 61 4.66 18.21 4.41
CA GLU A 61 3.38 18.38 5.12
C GLU A 61 2.18 18.26 4.17
N LYS A 62 2.40 18.39 2.86
CA LYS A 62 1.33 18.36 1.88
C LYS A 62 0.84 16.93 1.63
N ARG A 63 -0.36 16.66 2.07
CA ARG A 63 -1.05 15.39 1.80
C ARG A 63 -1.84 15.49 0.51
N VAL A 64 -1.75 14.43 -0.27
CA VAL A 64 -2.46 14.33 -1.54
C VAL A 64 -3.33 13.07 -1.57
N TYR A 65 -4.47 13.21 -2.23
CA TYR A 65 -5.45 12.14 -2.39
C TYR A 65 -5.95 12.17 -3.82
N TYR A 66 -5.83 11.06 -4.51
CA TYR A 66 -6.26 10.89 -5.89
C TYR A 66 -7.30 9.79 -5.96
N ALA A 67 -8.34 10.01 -6.75
CA ALA A 67 -9.27 8.99 -7.19
C ALA A 67 -8.98 8.70 -8.66
N MET A 68 -8.67 7.45 -8.97
CA MET A 68 -8.32 7.01 -10.31
C MET A 68 -9.28 5.91 -10.75
N ASN A 69 -9.75 6.00 -11.99
CA ASN A 69 -10.32 4.84 -12.66
C ASN A 69 -9.17 4.04 -13.28
N LYS A 70 -8.71 3.01 -12.55
CA LYS A 70 -7.58 2.18 -13.00
C LYS A 70 -7.97 1.47 -14.30
N PRO A 71 -7.20 1.63 -15.38
CA PRO A 71 -7.45 0.88 -16.61
C PRO A 71 -7.02 -0.59 -16.46
N ARG A 72 -7.49 -1.44 -17.37
CA ARG A 72 -7.00 -2.82 -17.52
C ARG A 72 -5.55 -2.83 -18.00
N GLY A 73 -4.83 -3.89 -17.69
CA GLY A 73 -3.44 -4.08 -18.09
C GLY A 73 -2.41 -3.47 -17.12
N ILE A 74 -2.84 -2.63 -16.19
CA ILE A 74 -1.98 -1.95 -15.21
C ILE A 74 -1.95 -2.71 -13.89
N GLU A 75 -0.75 -2.94 -13.35
CA GLU A 75 -0.57 -3.60 -12.06
C GLU A 75 -0.75 -2.62 -10.89
N THR A 76 -1.48 -3.04 -9.86
CA THR A 76 -1.60 -2.28 -8.61
C THR A 76 -0.39 -2.54 -7.72
N THR A 77 0.73 -1.93 -8.06
CA THR A 77 1.99 -2.05 -7.31
C THR A 77 2.74 -0.73 -7.30
N CYS A 78 3.59 -0.51 -6.28
CA CYS A 78 4.58 0.56 -6.25
C CYS A 78 5.98 0.07 -6.66
N ALA A 79 6.14 -1.19 -7.02
CA ALA A 79 7.40 -1.77 -7.45
C ALA A 79 7.52 -1.68 -8.97
N GLN A 80 8.57 -1.05 -9.44
CA GLN A 80 8.94 -1.04 -10.86
C GLN A 80 9.56 -2.42 -11.21
N LYS A 81 8.73 -3.33 -11.72
CA LYS A 81 9.15 -4.68 -12.13
C LYS A 81 8.88 -4.95 -13.61
N GLY A 82 9.32 -4.04 -14.48
CA GLY A 82 9.32 -4.28 -15.93
C GLY A 82 7.94 -4.30 -16.61
N GLY A 83 6.90 -3.80 -15.96
CA GLY A 83 5.55 -3.58 -16.51
C GLY A 83 5.02 -2.23 -16.05
N GLU A 84 3.99 -1.73 -16.72
CA GLU A 84 3.33 -0.51 -16.27
C GLU A 84 2.61 -0.75 -14.94
N SER A 85 2.98 0.01 -13.95
CA SER A 85 2.36 0.01 -12.62
C SER A 85 1.46 1.23 -12.44
N ILE A 86 0.59 1.14 -11.44
CA ILE A 86 -0.36 2.22 -11.15
C ILE A 86 0.34 3.56 -10.81
N VAL A 87 1.56 3.49 -10.28
CA VAL A 87 2.32 4.71 -9.94
C VAL A 87 3.05 5.31 -11.14
N ASP A 88 3.22 4.57 -12.22
CA ASP A 88 3.86 5.06 -13.46
C ASP A 88 2.89 5.88 -14.33
N ILE A 89 1.58 5.66 -14.17
CA ILE A 89 0.54 6.34 -14.96
C ILE A 89 -0.08 7.54 -14.25
N ILE A 90 0.36 7.88 -13.03
CA ILE A 90 -0.13 9.04 -12.28
C ILE A 90 0.96 10.12 -12.21
N ASP A 91 0.61 11.33 -12.64
CA ASP A 91 1.45 12.49 -12.42
C ASP A 91 1.18 13.08 -11.02
N ALA A 92 2.01 12.71 -10.07
CA ALA A 92 1.91 13.16 -8.69
C ALA A 92 3.19 13.90 -8.26
N PRO A 93 3.09 15.09 -7.61
CA PRO A 93 4.24 15.88 -7.20
C PRO A 93 5.04 15.23 -6.06
N THR A 94 4.50 14.20 -5.44
CA THR A 94 5.13 13.44 -4.36
C THR A 94 4.82 11.96 -4.53
N ARG A 95 5.61 11.11 -3.87
CA ARG A 95 5.39 9.68 -3.89
C ARG A 95 4.04 9.31 -3.30
N VAL A 96 3.21 8.62 -4.07
CA VAL A 96 1.91 8.07 -3.63
C VAL A 96 1.90 6.54 -3.70
N PHE A 97 0.94 5.95 -3.02
CA PHE A 97 0.70 4.51 -3.04
C PHE A 97 -0.80 4.22 -3.07
N PRO A 98 -1.22 3.10 -3.67
CA PRO A 98 -2.63 2.75 -3.78
C PRO A 98 -3.20 2.30 -2.44
N ILE A 99 -4.48 2.61 -2.21
CA ILE A 99 -5.29 2.11 -1.10
C ILE A 99 -6.04 0.86 -1.58
N GLY A 100 -5.57 -0.29 -1.21
CA GLY A 100 -6.09 -1.56 -1.72
C GLY A 100 -5.49 -1.95 -3.06
N ARG A 101 -6.13 -2.90 -3.71
CA ARG A 101 -5.67 -3.46 -4.97
C ARG A 101 -6.83 -3.83 -5.88
N LEU A 102 -6.62 -3.63 -7.16
CA LEU A 102 -7.36 -4.26 -8.25
C LEU A 102 -6.40 -5.13 -9.04
N ASP A 103 -6.87 -6.24 -9.56
CA ASP A 103 -6.07 -7.11 -10.40
C ASP A 103 -5.68 -6.41 -11.71
N LYS A 104 -4.66 -6.91 -12.39
CA LYS A 104 -4.16 -6.33 -13.64
C LYS A 104 -5.26 -6.16 -14.68
N ASP A 105 -6.10 -7.17 -14.83
CA ASP A 105 -7.18 -7.21 -15.80
C ASP A 105 -8.51 -6.62 -15.31
N SER A 106 -8.54 -6.16 -14.06
CA SER A 106 -9.68 -5.43 -13.49
C SER A 106 -9.51 -3.93 -13.69
N SER A 107 -10.61 -3.23 -13.94
CA SER A 107 -10.68 -1.77 -14.00
C SER A 107 -11.63 -1.24 -12.94
N GLY A 108 -11.51 0.04 -12.60
CA GLY A 108 -12.41 0.70 -11.65
C GLY A 108 -11.72 1.63 -10.67
N LEU A 109 -12.50 2.08 -9.71
CA LEU A 109 -12.05 3.04 -8.71
C LEU A 109 -10.94 2.47 -7.83
N ILE A 110 -9.83 3.18 -7.77
CA ILE A 110 -8.77 3.00 -6.79
C ILE A 110 -8.32 4.36 -6.26
N LEU A 111 -8.05 4.43 -4.97
CA LEU A 111 -7.52 5.64 -4.34
C LEU A 111 -6.01 5.54 -4.21
N LEU A 112 -5.31 6.66 -4.42
CA LEU A 112 -3.88 6.78 -4.17
C LEU A 112 -3.62 7.95 -3.24
N THR A 113 -2.63 7.82 -2.36
CA THR A 113 -2.29 8.85 -1.38
C THR A 113 -0.86 8.69 -0.88
N ASN A 114 -0.32 9.73 -0.26
CA ASN A 114 0.88 9.69 0.58
C ASN A 114 0.54 9.58 2.08
N ASP A 115 -0.75 9.54 2.47
CA ASP A 115 -1.20 9.43 3.86
C ASP A 115 -1.52 8.00 4.29
N GLY A 116 -0.57 7.33 4.95
CA GLY A 116 -0.76 5.95 5.42
C GLY A 116 -1.83 5.76 6.52
N ARG A 117 -2.30 6.84 7.13
CA ARG A 117 -3.33 6.75 8.20
C ARG A 117 -4.69 6.42 7.60
N ILE A 118 -5.03 7.05 6.46
CA ILE A 118 -6.31 6.78 5.78
C ILE A 118 -6.33 5.38 5.18
N THR A 119 -5.18 4.88 4.73
CA THR A 119 -5.05 3.52 4.20
C THR A 119 -5.49 2.47 5.22
N HIS A 120 -5.00 2.58 6.46
CA HIS A 120 -5.44 1.68 7.53
C HIS A 120 -6.93 1.77 7.77
N ARG A 121 -7.47 2.99 7.85
CA ARG A 121 -8.89 3.22 8.11
C ARG A 121 -9.79 2.66 7.01
N LEU A 122 -9.39 2.76 5.74
CA LEU A 122 -10.18 2.28 4.60
C LEU A 122 -10.01 0.78 4.33
N LEU A 123 -8.93 0.14 4.78
CA LEU A 123 -8.66 -1.26 4.47
C LEU A 123 -8.86 -2.21 5.63
N HIS A 124 -8.80 -1.73 6.87
CA HIS A 124 -8.89 -2.62 8.02
C HIS A 124 -10.33 -3.12 8.22
N PRO A 125 -10.55 -4.43 8.39
CA PRO A 125 -11.88 -5.03 8.48
C PRO A 125 -12.78 -4.47 9.57
N SER A 126 -12.21 -3.96 10.68
CA SER A 126 -12.98 -3.39 11.79
C SER A 126 -13.77 -2.12 11.44
N PHE A 127 -13.51 -1.51 10.29
CA PHE A 127 -14.26 -0.33 9.81
C PHE A 127 -15.39 -0.70 8.85
N GLU A 128 -15.57 -1.98 8.53
CA GLU A 128 -16.72 -2.54 7.79
C GLU A 128 -17.05 -1.80 6.48
N HIS A 129 -16.01 -1.30 5.76
CA HIS A 129 -16.23 -0.68 4.46
C HIS A 129 -16.60 -1.71 3.41
N GLU A 130 -17.72 -1.49 2.76
CA GLU A 130 -18.18 -2.29 1.64
C GLU A 130 -17.37 -2.03 0.37
N LYS A 131 -17.25 -3.07 -0.46
CA LYS A 131 -16.66 -3.00 -1.80
C LYS A 131 -17.66 -3.56 -2.78
N GLU A 132 -18.01 -2.76 -3.79
CA GLU A 132 -18.93 -3.16 -4.84
C GLU A 132 -18.15 -3.54 -6.10
N TYR A 133 -18.52 -4.68 -6.70
CA TYR A 133 -17.92 -5.17 -7.92
C TYR A 133 -19.00 -5.50 -8.95
N LEU A 134 -18.86 -4.94 -10.15
CA LEU A 134 -19.63 -5.38 -11.30
C LEU A 134 -18.81 -6.46 -12.03
N VAL A 135 -19.31 -7.70 -12.00
CA VAL A 135 -18.61 -8.85 -12.57
C VAL A 135 -19.38 -9.39 -13.77
N THR A 136 -18.70 -9.52 -14.91
CA THR A 136 -19.24 -10.17 -16.11
C THR A 136 -18.71 -11.59 -16.18
N VAL A 137 -19.60 -12.54 -16.33
CA VAL A 137 -19.26 -13.98 -16.42
C VAL A 137 -19.79 -14.60 -17.71
N TYR A 138 -19.16 -15.68 -18.15
CA TYR A 138 -19.67 -16.52 -19.24
C TYR A 138 -20.69 -17.54 -18.71
N GLY A 139 -21.74 -17.74 -19.46
CA GLY A 139 -22.79 -18.73 -19.13
C GLY A 139 -23.96 -18.15 -18.35
N LYS A 140 -24.83 -19.02 -17.87
CA LYS A 140 -26.07 -18.68 -17.17
C LYS A 140 -25.86 -18.84 -15.66
N ILE A 141 -26.06 -17.75 -14.90
CA ILE A 141 -26.04 -17.81 -13.45
C ILE A 141 -27.42 -18.27 -12.96
N THR A 142 -27.44 -19.30 -12.13
CA THR A 142 -28.65 -19.79 -11.46
C THR A 142 -28.80 -19.19 -10.07
N ASP A 143 -30.04 -19.15 -9.54
CA ASP A 143 -30.30 -18.68 -8.17
C ASP A 143 -29.57 -19.53 -7.13
N ILE A 144 -29.40 -20.84 -7.39
CA ILE A 144 -28.60 -21.71 -6.52
C ILE A 144 -27.15 -21.32 -6.49
N ALA A 145 -26.58 -20.93 -7.63
CA ALA A 145 -25.18 -20.42 -7.69
C ALA A 145 -25.03 -19.11 -6.94
N LEU A 146 -26.00 -18.20 -7.06
CA LEU A 146 -25.98 -16.92 -6.31
C LEU A 146 -26.08 -17.16 -4.81
N GLN A 147 -26.95 -18.06 -4.36
CA GLN A 147 -27.04 -18.43 -2.95
C GLN A 147 -25.74 -19.05 -2.42
N SER A 148 -25.11 -19.93 -3.21
CA SER A 148 -23.81 -20.51 -2.84
C SER A 148 -22.71 -19.45 -2.71
N LEU A 149 -22.67 -18.49 -3.65
CA LEU A 149 -21.70 -17.38 -3.62
C LEU A 149 -21.92 -16.49 -2.40
N SER A 150 -23.17 -16.16 -2.07
CA SER A 150 -23.51 -15.30 -0.92
C SER A 150 -23.25 -15.97 0.43
N SER A 151 -23.34 -17.29 0.51
CA SER A 151 -23.03 -18.06 1.73
C SER A 151 -21.52 -18.33 1.94
N GLY A 152 -20.72 -17.96 0.97
CA GLY A 152 -19.27 -18.17 0.95
C GLY A 152 -18.87 -19.44 0.19
N VAL A 153 -17.77 -19.34 -0.53
CA VAL A 153 -17.21 -20.44 -1.33
C VAL A 153 -15.85 -20.85 -0.80
N ARG A 154 -15.55 -22.15 -0.90
CA ARG A 154 -14.22 -22.68 -0.64
C ARG A 154 -13.45 -22.76 -1.95
N TYR A 155 -12.32 -22.10 -2.02
CA TYR A 155 -11.40 -22.33 -3.14
C TYR A 155 -10.16 -23.08 -2.67
N ALA A 156 -9.67 -23.98 -3.52
CA ALA A 156 -8.42 -24.68 -3.26
C ALA A 156 -7.28 -23.80 -3.76
N ILE A 157 -6.45 -23.31 -2.84
CA ILE A 157 -5.12 -22.88 -3.20
C ILE A 157 -4.33 -24.18 -3.39
N THR A 158 -3.71 -24.36 -4.55
CA THR A 158 -2.99 -25.60 -4.94
C THR A 158 -1.86 -25.95 -3.98
N GLU A 159 -1.46 -25.05 -3.08
CA GLU A 159 -0.44 -25.27 -2.06
C GLU A 159 -0.87 -24.59 -0.74
N GLY A 160 -1.74 -25.23 0.04
CA GLY A 160 -2.10 -24.75 1.37
C GLY A 160 -3.48 -25.18 1.87
N PRO A 161 -3.82 -24.97 3.15
CA PRO A 161 -5.11 -25.35 3.71
C PRO A 161 -6.25 -24.55 3.08
N LYS A 162 -7.37 -25.22 2.82
CA LYS A 162 -8.60 -24.61 2.29
C LYS A 162 -9.15 -23.59 3.29
N THR A 163 -9.07 -22.31 2.98
CA THR A 163 -9.63 -21.23 3.81
C THR A 163 -10.96 -20.77 3.21
N PRO A 164 -12.05 -20.66 3.98
CA PRO A 164 -13.30 -20.07 3.50
C PRO A 164 -13.09 -18.57 3.24
N LEU A 165 -13.50 -18.10 2.08
CA LEU A 165 -13.65 -16.67 1.83
C LEU A 165 -14.97 -16.20 2.46
N LYS A 166 -14.88 -15.19 3.29
CA LYS A 166 -16.05 -14.43 3.76
C LYS A 166 -16.25 -13.21 2.92
#